data_3aed732f218c84539a2ea091d5f028b7
#
_entry.id   3aed732f218c84539a2ea091d5f028b7
#
_cell.length_a   1.000
_cell.length_b   1.000
_cell.length_c   1.000
_cell.angle_alpha   90.00
_cell.angle_beta   90.00
_cell.angle_gamma   90.00
#
_symmetry.space_group_name_H-M   'P 1'
#
loop_
_entity.id
_entity.type
_entity.pdbx_description
1 polymer ?
#
loop_
_entity_poly.entity_id
_entity_poly.type
_entity_poly.pdbx_seq_one_letter_code
_entity_poly.pdbx_strand_id
1 'polypeptide(L)'
;RITLFTSAAVIGAITLQIPLGKLSDRYPRRAVILVVAITSCGLACTGALVPATSMVLLIVNLVFGAFVFPLYGQFVALANDWVPAEKRVAAASTLVLASSFGAMAAPMIIGMAVQALGPSAYFWSLATCLAVLALYLSYRVRVRQAVPVEHQSTFQPILARSGEIAHSVSKWVLHPLAGWHHHLDKHDCEVDQRHPSHHTWPTDGSGG
;
A
#
# COMPACT_ATOMS: atom_id res chain seq x y z
N ARG A 1 -3.81 7.48 -28.27
CA ARG A 1 -5.01 6.78 -27.76
C ARG A 1 -4.66 5.80 -26.63
N ILE A 2 -3.60 5.00 -26.74
CA ILE A 2 -3.18 4.05 -25.70
C ILE A 2 -2.89 4.80 -24.39
N THR A 3 -2.18 5.92 -24.45
CA THR A 3 -1.85 6.76 -23.30
C THR A 3 -3.11 7.26 -22.57
N LEU A 4 -4.09 7.76 -23.34
CA LEU A 4 -5.37 8.22 -22.78
C LEU A 4 -6.13 7.08 -22.09
N PHE A 5 -6.10 5.89 -22.68
CA PHE A 5 -6.74 4.71 -22.11
C PHE A 5 -6.10 4.32 -20.76
N THR A 6 -4.80 4.27 -20.71
CA THR A 6 -4.07 3.97 -19.45
C THR A 6 -4.26 5.07 -18.41
N SER A 7 -4.18 6.35 -18.81
CA SER A 7 -4.40 7.47 -17.89
C SER A 7 -5.80 7.50 -17.31
N ALA A 8 -6.83 7.17 -18.10
CA ALA A 8 -8.21 7.09 -17.62
C ALA A 8 -8.35 6.07 -16.50
N ALA A 9 -7.77 4.87 -16.65
CA ALA A 9 -7.82 3.85 -15.62
C ALA A 9 -7.11 4.29 -14.31
N VAL A 10 -5.96 4.97 -14.42
CA VAL A 10 -5.20 5.47 -13.25
C VAL A 10 -5.95 6.59 -12.54
N ILE A 11 -6.55 7.53 -13.27
CA ILE A 11 -7.37 8.61 -12.69
C ILE A 11 -8.56 8.01 -11.93
N GLY A 12 -9.24 7.03 -12.53
CA GLY A 12 -10.31 6.28 -11.87
C GLY A 12 -9.82 5.65 -10.55
N ALA A 13 -8.67 4.99 -10.57
CA ALA A 13 -8.06 4.36 -9.41
C ALA A 13 -7.87 5.33 -8.25
N ILE A 14 -7.27 6.49 -8.50
CA ILE A 14 -7.01 7.51 -7.47
C ILE A 14 -8.32 8.03 -6.87
N THR A 15 -9.34 8.24 -7.69
CA THR A 15 -10.63 8.82 -7.27
C THR A 15 -11.37 7.93 -6.28
N LEU A 16 -11.44 6.62 -6.52
CA LEU A 16 -12.22 5.71 -5.67
C LEU A 16 -11.40 5.02 -4.56
N GLN A 17 -10.08 5.13 -4.54
CA GLN A 17 -9.23 4.48 -3.54
C GLN A 17 -9.59 4.87 -2.10
N ILE A 18 -9.81 6.18 -1.85
CA ILE A 18 -10.14 6.68 -0.51
C ILE A 18 -11.58 6.29 -0.10
N PRO A 19 -12.64 6.56 -0.91
CA PRO A 19 -13.99 6.19 -0.53
C PRO A 19 -14.19 4.67 -0.38
N LEU A 20 -13.56 3.85 -1.24
CA LEU A 20 -13.62 2.40 -1.10
C LEU A 20 -12.90 1.92 0.17
N GLY A 21 -11.78 2.54 0.54
CA GLY A 21 -11.09 2.26 1.78
C GLY A 21 -11.97 2.50 3.00
N LYS A 22 -12.61 3.68 3.08
CA LYS A 22 -13.56 4.03 4.15
C LYS A 22 -14.77 3.10 4.19
N LEU A 23 -15.26 2.66 3.02
CA LEU A 23 -16.36 1.70 2.94
C LEU A 23 -15.95 0.34 3.53
N SER A 24 -14.73 -0.10 3.24
CA SER A 24 -14.14 -1.34 3.75
C SER A 24 -13.90 -1.32 5.28
N ASP A 25 -13.78 -0.14 5.89
CA ASP A 25 -13.65 -0.01 7.34
C ASP A 25 -15.02 -0.08 8.07
N ARG A 26 -16.13 0.21 7.35
CA ARG A 26 -17.50 0.18 7.93
C ARG A 26 -18.22 -1.14 7.75
N TYR A 27 -17.86 -1.93 6.75
CA TYR A 27 -18.51 -3.19 6.41
C TYR A 27 -17.53 -4.35 6.48
N PRO A 28 -18.02 -5.60 6.59
CA PRO A 28 -17.14 -6.77 6.56
C PRO A 28 -16.29 -6.75 5.28
N ARG A 29 -14.99 -6.63 5.45
CA ARG A 29 -14.03 -6.42 4.35
C ARG A 29 -14.16 -7.42 3.22
N ARG A 30 -14.49 -8.69 3.55
CA ARG A 30 -14.74 -9.73 2.54
C ARG A 30 -15.95 -9.43 1.65
N ALA A 31 -17.02 -8.88 2.25
CA ALA A 31 -18.22 -8.52 1.49
C ALA A 31 -17.92 -7.35 0.55
N VAL A 32 -17.15 -6.35 1.01
CA VAL A 32 -16.74 -5.22 0.18
C VAL A 32 -15.89 -5.68 -1.01
N ILE A 33 -14.88 -6.54 -0.76
CA ILE A 33 -14.04 -7.11 -1.83
C ILE A 33 -14.90 -7.90 -2.82
N LEU A 34 -15.87 -8.69 -2.36
CA LEU A 34 -16.77 -9.45 -3.21
C LEU A 34 -17.61 -8.55 -4.11
N VAL A 35 -18.23 -7.51 -3.55
CA VAL A 35 -19.02 -6.53 -4.31
C VAL A 35 -18.17 -5.83 -5.36
N VAL A 36 -16.97 -5.39 -4.98
CA VAL A 36 -16.03 -4.75 -5.92
C VAL A 36 -15.61 -5.71 -7.03
N ALA A 37 -15.34 -6.98 -6.71
CA ALA A 37 -14.96 -7.99 -7.71
C ALA A 37 -16.12 -8.27 -8.70
N ILE A 38 -17.36 -8.38 -8.22
CA ILE A 38 -18.54 -8.58 -9.07
C ILE A 38 -18.78 -7.36 -9.97
N THR A 39 -18.71 -6.15 -9.40
CA THR A 39 -18.88 -4.91 -10.19
C THR A 39 -17.79 -4.78 -11.24
N SER A 40 -16.55 -5.06 -10.90
CA SER A 40 -15.42 -5.03 -11.84
C SER A 40 -15.56 -6.10 -12.93
N CYS A 41 -16.07 -7.28 -12.60
CA CYS A 41 -16.37 -8.33 -13.58
C CYS A 41 -17.44 -7.86 -14.58
N GLY A 42 -18.53 -7.26 -14.10
CA GLY A 42 -19.57 -6.68 -14.96
C GLY A 42 -19.04 -5.58 -15.89
N LEU A 43 -18.19 -4.69 -15.36
CA LEU A 43 -17.53 -3.64 -16.15
C LEU A 43 -16.57 -4.22 -17.21
N ALA A 44 -15.85 -5.29 -16.89
CA ALA A 44 -14.99 -5.97 -17.86
C ALA A 44 -15.83 -6.63 -18.97
N CYS A 45 -16.97 -7.26 -18.64
CA CYS A 45 -17.89 -7.81 -19.64
C CYS A 45 -18.45 -6.70 -20.54
N THR A 46 -18.87 -5.55 -19.98
CA THR A 46 -19.32 -4.41 -20.78
C THR A 46 -18.23 -3.87 -21.69
N GLY A 47 -16.97 -3.77 -21.17
CA GLY A 47 -15.82 -3.36 -21.98
C GLY A 47 -15.50 -4.32 -23.13
N ALA A 48 -15.76 -5.62 -22.96
CA ALA A 48 -15.56 -6.61 -24.00
C ALA A 48 -16.58 -6.48 -25.16
N LEU A 49 -17.78 -5.97 -24.87
CA LEU A 49 -18.88 -5.80 -25.83
C LEU A 49 -18.86 -4.45 -26.55
N VAL A 50 -18.19 -3.44 -25.98
CA VAL A 50 -18.10 -2.09 -26.55
C VAL A 50 -17.02 -2.03 -27.62
N PRO A 51 -17.28 -1.44 -28.81
CA PRO A 51 -16.29 -1.28 -29.86
C PRO A 51 -15.06 -0.50 -29.38
N ALA A 52 -13.86 -0.96 -29.75
CA ALA A 52 -12.58 -0.40 -29.32
C ALA A 52 -12.35 1.07 -29.71
N THR A 53 -13.12 1.59 -30.66
CA THR A 53 -13.04 2.98 -31.13
C THR A 53 -13.97 3.93 -30.38
N SER A 54 -14.86 3.42 -29.54
CA SER A 54 -15.89 4.19 -28.86
C SER A 54 -15.31 4.98 -27.66
N MET A 55 -15.77 6.24 -27.52
CA MET A 55 -15.52 7.03 -26.31
C MET A 55 -16.12 6.39 -25.05
N VAL A 56 -17.18 5.59 -25.21
CA VAL A 56 -17.79 4.84 -24.10
C VAL A 56 -16.80 3.88 -23.47
N LEU A 57 -15.88 3.28 -24.26
CA LEU A 57 -14.86 2.39 -23.75
C LEU A 57 -13.88 3.11 -22.80
N LEU A 58 -13.57 4.39 -23.02
CA LEU A 58 -12.74 5.17 -22.10
C LEU A 58 -13.42 5.38 -20.75
N ILE A 59 -14.73 5.64 -20.76
CA ILE A 59 -15.53 5.80 -19.53
C ILE A 59 -15.62 4.48 -18.80
N VAL A 60 -15.91 3.39 -19.50
CA VAL A 60 -15.93 2.03 -18.91
C VAL A 60 -14.57 1.69 -18.29
N ASN A 61 -13.48 1.99 -18.99
CA ASN A 61 -12.13 1.72 -18.50
C ASN A 61 -11.75 2.60 -17.30
N LEU A 62 -12.17 3.87 -17.26
CA LEU A 62 -11.99 4.75 -16.10
C LEU A 62 -12.69 4.19 -14.86
N VAL A 63 -13.97 3.81 -15.01
CA VAL A 63 -14.76 3.22 -13.92
C VAL A 63 -14.20 1.85 -13.54
N PHE A 64 -13.79 1.02 -14.49
CA PHE A 64 -13.15 -0.26 -14.25
C PHE A 64 -11.86 -0.10 -13.41
N GLY A 65 -11.00 0.84 -13.80
CA GLY A 65 -9.79 1.16 -13.05
C GLY A 65 -10.08 1.60 -11.61
N ALA A 66 -11.14 2.40 -11.43
CA ALA A 66 -11.58 2.88 -10.13
C ALA A 66 -11.91 1.74 -9.14
N PHE A 67 -12.43 0.62 -9.63
CA PHE A 67 -12.79 -0.55 -8.82
C PHE A 67 -11.65 -1.57 -8.71
N VAL A 68 -10.90 -1.83 -9.78
CA VAL A 68 -9.90 -2.90 -9.82
C VAL A 68 -8.62 -2.56 -9.05
N PHE A 69 -8.10 -1.33 -9.21
CA PHE A 69 -6.83 -0.98 -8.56
C PHE A 69 -6.88 -1.01 -7.03
N PRO A 70 -7.94 -0.55 -6.35
CA PRO A 70 -8.04 -0.65 -4.90
C PRO A 70 -8.11 -2.07 -4.36
N LEU A 71 -8.46 -3.09 -5.19
CA LEU A 71 -8.55 -4.48 -4.76
C LEU A 71 -7.26 -4.99 -4.12
N TYR A 72 -6.11 -4.63 -4.68
CA TYR A 72 -4.82 -5.04 -4.10
C TYR A 72 -4.66 -4.56 -2.66
N GLY A 73 -4.95 -3.28 -2.40
CA GLY A 73 -4.91 -2.71 -1.04
C GLY A 73 -5.90 -3.39 -0.09
N GLN A 74 -7.08 -3.75 -0.59
CA GLN A 74 -8.09 -4.49 0.18
C GLN A 74 -7.61 -5.90 0.54
N PHE A 75 -6.94 -6.60 -0.37
CA PHE A 75 -6.35 -7.93 -0.07
C PHE A 75 -5.23 -7.85 0.94
N VAL A 76 -4.34 -6.85 0.84
CA VAL A 76 -3.27 -6.61 1.83
C VAL A 76 -3.88 -6.34 3.21
N ALA A 77 -4.91 -5.50 3.28
CA ALA A 77 -5.60 -5.20 4.52
C ALA A 77 -6.29 -6.46 5.09
N LEU A 78 -6.97 -7.24 4.24
CA LEU A 78 -7.57 -8.52 4.65
C LEU A 78 -6.54 -9.51 5.18
N ALA A 79 -5.37 -9.60 4.56
CA ALA A 79 -4.29 -10.47 5.03
C ALA A 79 -3.76 -10.02 6.40
N ASN A 80 -3.61 -8.72 6.62
CA ASN A 80 -3.16 -8.16 7.89
C ASN A 80 -4.14 -8.41 9.05
N ASP A 81 -5.45 -8.55 8.77
CA ASP A 81 -6.45 -8.88 9.79
C ASP A 81 -6.32 -10.31 10.32
N TRP A 82 -5.73 -11.22 9.52
CA TRP A 82 -5.60 -12.64 9.86
C TRP A 82 -4.23 -13.02 10.39
N VAL A 83 -3.22 -12.16 10.20
CA VAL A 83 -1.82 -12.46 10.52
C VAL A 83 -1.42 -11.75 11.81
N PRO A 84 -0.87 -12.47 12.81
CA PRO A 84 -0.30 -11.87 14.02
C PRO A 84 0.77 -10.83 13.68
N ALA A 85 0.94 -9.84 14.56
CA ALA A 85 1.82 -8.69 14.32
C ALA A 85 3.26 -9.11 13.94
N GLU A 86 3.78 -10.16 14.58
CA GLU A 86 5.14 -10.66 14.39
C GLU A 86 5.36 -11.26 12.98
N LYS A 87 4.29 -11.75 12.34
CA LYS A 87 4.33 -12.40 11.02
C LYS A 87 3.88 -11.49 9.88
N ARG A 88 3.47 -10.24 10.16
CA ARG A 88 2.94 -9.33 9.13
C ARG A 88 3.97 -9.00 8.05
N VAL A 89 5.23 -8.86 8.40
CA VAL A 89 6.31 -8.59 7.43
C VAL A 89 6.48 -9.76 6.48
N ALA A 90 6.52 -10.99 6.98
CA ALA A 90 6.62 -12.19 6.16
C ALA A 90 5.40 -12.37 5.25
N ALA A 91 4.19 -12.10 5.75
CA ALA A 91 2.97 -12.15 4.96
C ALA A 91 2.98 -11.09 3.83
N ALA A 92 3.42 -9.86 4.14
CA ALA A 92 3.55 -8.80 3.14
C ALA A 92 4.56 -9.17 2.05
N SER A 93 5.72 -9.73 2.41
CA SER A 93 6.72 -10.21 1.46
C SER A 93 6.17 -11.29 0.53
N THR A 94 5.40 -12.24 1.08
CA THR A 94 4.76 -13.30 0.29
C THR A 94 3.73 -12.73 -0.69
N LEU A 95 2.92 -11.74 -0.25
CA LEU A 95 1.96 -11.08 -1.11
C LEU A 95 2.63 -10.30 -2.25
N VAL A 96 3.72 -9.58 -1.96
CA VAL A 96 4.51 -8.87 -2.98
C VAL A 96 5.10 -9.86 -3.97
N LEU A 97 5.67 -10.98 -3.50
CA LEU A 97 6.23 -12.01 -4.37
C LEU A 97 5.16 -12.61 -5.29
N ALA A 98 4.00 -13.00 -4.73
CA ALA A 98 2.89 -13.54 -5.50
C ALA A 98 2.36 -12.54 -6.54
N SER A 99 2.23 -11.25 -6.18
CA SER A 99 1.79 -10.20 -7.11
C SER A 99 2.82 -9.95 -8.23
N SER A 100 4.11 -10.07 -7.93
CA SER A 100 5.19 -9.93 -8.93
C SER A 100 5.16 -11.06 -9.95
N PHE A 101 4.92 -12.29 -9.52
CA PHE A 101 4.70 -13.43 -10.45
C PHE A 101 3.48 -13.19 -11.34
N GLY A 102 2.38 -12.73 -10.76
CA GLY A 102 1.18 -12.37 -11.52
C GLY A 102 1.44 -11.25 -12.54
N ALA A 103 2.15 -10.20 -12.13
CA ALA A 103 2.50 -9.08 -13.00
C ALA A 103 3.40 -9.49 -14.18
N MET A 104 4.25 -10.49 -14.01
CA MET A 104 5.08 -11.03 -15.07
C MET A 104 4.30 -11.96 -16.02
N ALA A 105 3.48 -12.85 -15.49
CA ALA A 105 2.75 -13.84 -16.26
C ALA A 105 1.53 -13.26 -17.01
N ALA A 106 0.80 -12.33 -16.40
CA ALA A 106 -0.45 -11.79 -16.94
C ALA A 106 -0.30 -11.14 -18.32
N PRO A 107 0.69 -10.26 -18.59
CA PRO A 107 0.86 -9.67 -19.93
C PRO A 107 1.13 -10.71 -21.01
N MET A 108 1.87 -11.77 -20.70
CA MET A 108 2.14 -12.87 -21.64
C MET A 108 0.85 -13.61 -22.01
N ILE A 109 0.09 -14.03 -21.02
CA ILE A 109 -1.17 -14.78 -21.20
C ILE A 109 -2.19 -13.92 -21.96
N ILE A 110 -2.38 -12.67 -21.52
CA ILE A 110 -3.33 -11.73 -22.15
C ILE A 110 -2.88 -11.40 -23.58
N GLY A 111 -1.56 -11.19 -23.80
CA GLY A 111 -1.01 -10.90 -25.12
C GLY A 111 -1.27 -12.05 -26.11
N MET A 112 -1.07 -13.30 -25.71
CA MET A 112 -1.41 -14.47 -26.54
C MET A 112 -2.91 -14.55 -26.82
N ALA A 113 -3.76 -14.29 -25.82
CA ALA A 113 -5.20 -14.29 -26.00
C ALA A 113 -5.66 -13.20 -26.98
N VAL A 114 -5.08 -12.01 -26.89
CA VAL A 114 -5.40 -10.90 -27.82
C VAL A 114 -4.93 -11.21 -29.25
N GLN A 115 -3.78 -11.86 -29.43
CA GLN A 115 -3.30 -12.28 -30.74
C GLN A 115 -4.19 -13.34 -31.38
N ALA A 116 -4.71 -14.29 -30.58
CA ALA A 116 -5.52 -15.40 -31.07
C ALA A 116 -6.99 -15.01 -31.31
N LEU A 117 -7.58 -14.18 -30.44
CA LEU A 117 -9.02 -13.92 -30.36
C LEU A 117 -9.38 -12.46 -30.67
N GLY A 118 -8.39 -11.59 -30.87
CA GLY A 118 -8.61 -10.17 -31.15
C GLY A 118 -8.67 -9.28 -29.90
N PRO A 119 -8.86 -7.95 -30.08
CA PRO A 119 -8.73 -6.96 -29.00
C PRO A 119 -9.71 -7.12 -27.84
N SER A 120 -10.91 -7.65 -28.08
CA SER A 120 -11.92 -7.91 -27.04
C SER A 120 -11.46 -8.98 -26.03
N ALA A 121 -10.52 -9.85 -26.43
CA ALA A 121 -9.96 -10.88 -25.55
C ALA A 121 -9.26 -10.30 -24.31
N TYR A 122 -8.77 -9.07 -24.37
CA TYR A 122 -8.23 -8.37 -23.21
C TYR A 122 -9.26 -8.28 -22.08
N PHE A 123 -10.43 -7.73 -22.37
CA PHE A 123 -11.50 -7.59 -21.38
C PHE A 123 -12.11 -8.93 -20.98
N TRP A 124 -12.23 -9.89 -21.90
CA TRP A 124 -12.70 -11.25 -21.57
C TRP A 124 -11.74 -11.97 -20.63
N SER A 125 -10.43 -11.82 -20.80
CA SER A 125 -9.43 -12.39 -19.88
C SER A 125 -9.57 -11.80 -18.47
N LEU A 126 -9.73 -10.47 -18.37
CA LEU A 126 -9.95 -9.79 -17.09
C LEU A 126 -11.29 -10.23 -16.45
N ALA A 127 -12.36 -10.30 -17.22
CA ALA A 127 -13.67 -10.76 -16.74
C ALA A 127 -13.59 -12.19 -16.19
N THR A 128 -12.89 -13.09 -16.87
CA THR A 128 -12.69 -14.48 -16.42
C THR A 128 -11.93 -14.53 -15.10
N CYS A 129 -10.82 -13.79 -14.97
CA CYS A 129 -10.05 -13.73 -13.72
C CYS A 129 -10.89 -13.18 -12.56
N LEU A 130 -11.66 -12.11 -12.81
CA LEU A 130 -12.53 -11.50 -11.80
C LEU A 130 -13.71 -12.39 -11.43
N ALA A 131 -14.27 -13.14 -12.40
CA ALA A 131 -15.34 -14.11 -12.15
C ALA A 131 -14.85 -15.24 -11.26
N VAL A 132 -13.65 -15.81 -11.53
CA VAL A 132 -13.04 -16.85 -10.70
C VAL A 132 -12.79 -16.33 -9.29
N LEU A 133 -12.28 -15.11 -9.17
CA LEU A 133 -12.07 -14.45 -7.89
C LEU A 133 -13.40 -14.25 -7.12
N ALA A 134 -14.44 -13.74 -7.79
CA ALA A 134 -15.75 -13.52 -7.19
C ALA A 134 -16.41 -14.83 -6.75
N LEU A 135 -16.28 -15.90 -7.52
CA LEU A 135 -16.75 -17.23 -7.16
C LEU A 135 -16.02 -17.78 -5.92
N TYR A 136 -14.70 -17.66 -5.91
CA TYR A 136 -13.91 -18.08 -4.76
C TYR A 136 -14.28 -17.29 -3.48
N LEU A 137 -14.42 -15.98 -3.59
CA LEU A 137 -14.82 -15.14 -2.46
C LEU A 137 -16.24 -15.45 -1.99
N SER A 138 -17.19 -15.67 -2.91
CA SER A 138 -18.56 -16.07 -2.61
C SER A 138 -18.62 -17.37 -1.82
N TYR A 139 -17.84 -18.36 -2.25
CA TYR A 139 -17.69 -19.63 -1.52
C TYR A 139 -17.13 -19.40 -0.13
N ARG A 140 -16.06 -18.59 -0.02
CA ARG A 140 -15.38 -18.33 1.25
C ARG A 140 -16.22 -17.51 2.24
N VAL A 141 -17.04 -16.59 1.76
CA VAL A 141 -17.99 -15.82 2.58
C VAL A 141 -19.06 -16.73 3.19
N ARG A 142 -19.51 -17.76 2.44
CA ARG A 142 -20.52 -18.72 2.91
C ARG A 142 -19.97 -19.72 3.93
N VAL A 143 -18.70 -20.14 3.79
CA VAL A 143 -18.10 -21.23 4.58
C VAL A 143 -17.40 -20.73 5.85
N ARG A 144 -16.87 -19.52 5.86
CA ARG A 144 -16.14 -18.98 7.02
C ARG A 144 -16.77 -17.70 7.53
N GLN A 145 -16.96 -17.63 8.84
CA GLN A 145 -17.38 -16.40 9.53
C GLN A 145 -16.39 -15.25 9.26
N ALA A 146 -16.92 -14.06 9.03
CA ALA A 146 -16.10 -12.85 8.85
C ALA A 146 -15.47 -12.44 10.20
N VAL A 147 -14.30 -11.81 10.17
CA VAL A 147 -13.74 -11.15 11.34
C VAL A 147 -14.69 -10.01 11.72
N PRO A 148 -15.10 -9.89 13.00
CA PRO A 148 -15.92 -8.77 13.45
C PRO A 148 -15.29 -7.44 13.09
N VAL A 149 -16.10 -6.45 12.71
CA VAL A 149 -15.63 -5.13 12.24
C VAL A 149 -14.75 -4.44 13.29
N GLU A 150 -15.03 -4.68 14.57
CA GLU A 150 -14.29 -4.14 15.72
C GLU A 150 -12.81 -4.59 15.79
N HIS A 151 -12.48 -5.73 15.18
CA HIS A 151 -11.13 -6.29 15.15
C HIS A 151 -10.40 -6.06 13.81
N GLN A 152 -11.01 -5.31 12.89
CA GLN A 152 -10.38 -4.99 11.61
C GLN A 152 -9.40 -3.81 11.77
N SER A 153 -8.22 -3.92 11.16
CA SER A 153 -7.25 -2.82 11.10
C SER A 153 -7.75 -1.72 10.15
N THR A 154 -7.57 -0.44 10.51
CA THR A 154 -7.95 0.69 9.65
C THR A 154 -7.24 0.63 8.30
N PHE A 155 -7.96 0.89 7.22
CA PHE A 155 -7.39 0.93 5.88
C PHE A 155 -6.40 2.10 5.74
N GLN A 156 -5.17 1.79 5.37
CA GLN A 156 -4.15 2.80 5.07
C GLN A 156 -3.87 2.78 3.55
N PRO A 157 -4.13 3.89 2.85
CA PRO A 157 -3.77 4.01 1.44
C PRO A 157 -2.25 3.92 1.27
N ILE A 158 -1.80 3.34 0.16
CA ILE A 158 -0.38 3.06 -0.12
C ILE A 158 0.49 4.32 0.02
N LEU A 159 -0.01 5.49 -0.38
CA LEU A 159 0.67 6.78 -0.25
C LEU A 159 0.90 7.22 1.22
N ALA A 160 -0.05 6.95 2.11
CA ALA A 160 0.10 7.26 3.54
C ALA A 160 1.13 6.32 4.21
N ARG A 161 1.20 5.07 3.75
CA ARG A 161 2.15 4.07 4.26
C ARG A 161 3.59 4.41 3.90
N SER A 162 3.84 5.01 2.74
CA SER A 162 5.19 5.48 2.36
C SER A 162 5.68 6.64 3.26
N GLY A 163 4.78 7.52 3.69
CA GLY A 163 5.10 8.59 4.65
C GLY A 163 5.44 8.07 6.05
N GLU A 164 4.75 7.03 6.51
CA GLU A 164 5.01 6.42 7.82
C GLU A 164 6.33 5.64 7.83
N ILE A 165 6.65 4.96 6.73
CA ILE A 165 7.96 4.30 6.54
C ILE A 165 9.06 5.35 6.48
N ALA A 166 8.89 6.46 5.74
CA ALA A 166 9.86 7.54 5.68
C ALA A 166 10.10 8.17 7.06
N HIS A 167 9.05 8.36 7.86
CA HIS A 167 9.16 8.87 9.24
C HIS A 167 9.84 7.88 10.19
N SER A 168 9.58 6.58 10.07
CA SER A 168 10.26 5.58 10.88
C SER A 168 11.73 5.42 10.49
N VAL A 169 12.03 5.45 9.19
CA VAL A 169 13.43 5.46 8.69
C VAL A 169 14.17 6.71 9.15
N SER A 170 13.55 7.90 9.11
CA SER A 170 14.17 9.13 9.61
C SER A 170 14.48 9.06 11.09
N LYS A 171 13.62 8.47 11.92
CA LYS A 171 13.92 8.22 13.35
C LYS A 171 15.10 7.28 13.53
N TRP A 172 15.19 6.21 12.75
CA TRP A 172 16.31 5.27 12.81
C TRP A 172 17.64 5.88 12.37
N VAL A 173 17.61 6.74 11.35
CA VAL A 173 18.81 7.42 10.83
C VAL A 173 19.25 8.55 11.75
N LEU A 174 18.33 9.28 12.38
CA LEU A 174 18.64 10.43 13.24
C LEU A 174 18.93 10.04 14.69
N HIS A 175 18.45 8.90 15.17
CA HIS A 175 18.66 8.46 16.55
C HIS A 175 20.14 8.25 16.92
N PRO A 176 21.01 7.67 16.06
CA PRO A 176 22.43 7.58 16.38
C PRO A 176 23.12 8.96 16.43
N LEU A 177 22.67 9.92 15.62
CA LEU A 177 23.27 11.26 15.59
C LEU A 177 22.91 12.09 16.84
N ALA A 178 21.73 11.88 17.43
CA ALA A 178 21.34 12.52 18.68
C ALA A 178 22.15 12.01 19.89
N GLY A 179 22.59 10.76 19.87
CA GLY A 179 23.45 10.19 20.91
C GLY A 179 24.87 10.76 20.90
N TRP A 180 25.37 11.17 19.74
CA TRP A 180 26.71 11.78 19.61
C TRP A 180 26.78 13.18 20.23
N HIS A 181 25.73 13.98 20.09
CA HIS A 181 25.68 15.31 20.73
C HIS A 181 25.69 15.22 22.26
N HIS A 182 25.04 14.22 22.84
CA HIS A 182 25.06 14.01 24.30
C HIS A 182 26.39 13.54 24.83
N HIS A 183 27.22 12.89 23.98
CA HIS A 183 28.56 12.44 24.35
C HIS A 183 29.60 13.57 24.31
N LEU A 184 29.44 14.50 23.35
CA LEU A 184 30.30 15.67 23.22
C LEU A 184 30.05 16.65 24.38
N ASP A 185 28.81 16.87 24.74
CA ASP A 185 28.41 17.75 25.85
C ASP A 185 28.92 17.24 27.23
N LYS A 186 29.01 15.92 27.43
CA LYS A 186 29.58 15.32 28.62
C LYS A 186 31.10 15.46 28.69
N HIS A 187 31.78 15.38 27.56
CA HIS A 187 33.25 15.55 27.54
C HIS A 187 33.67 16.99 27.82
N ASP A 188 32.91 17.96 27.33
CA ASP A 188 33.21 19.38 27.58
C ASP A 188 32.97 19.75 29.05
N CYS A 189 31.96 19.18 29.72
CA CYS A 189 31.74 19.36 31.15
C CYS A 189 32.81 18.69 32.04
N GLU A 190 33.39 17.57 31.59
CA GLU A 190 34.38 16.83 32.39
C GLU A 190 35.80 17.44 32.28
N VAL A 191 36.10 18.13 31.17
CA VAL A 191 37.35 18.84 30.96
C VAL A 191 37.39 20.12 31.79
N ASP A 192 36.27 20.83 31.97
CA ASP A 192 36.18 22.06 32.76
C ASP A 192 36.33 21.82 34.28
N GLN A 193 35.97 20.65 34.78
CA GLN A 193 36.11 20.29 36.19
C GLN A 193 37.54 19.82 36.61
N ARG A 194 38.46 19.58 35.69
CA ARG A 194 39.81 19.09 35.99
C ARG A 194 40.87 20.17 36.06
N HIS A 195 40.54 21.44 35.99
CA HIS A 195 41.49 22.53 36.13
C HIS A 195 41.11 23.43 37.31
N PRO A 196 41.39 23.05 38.55
CA PRO A 196 41.37 24.00 39.66
C PRO A 196 42.61 24.90 39.53
N SER A 197 42.40 26.11 39.03
CA SER A 197 43.42 27.15 39.02
C SER A 197 43.73 27.61 40.47
N HIS A 198 44.67 26.94 41.12
CA HIS A 198 45.34 27.48 42.29
C HIS A 198 46.37 28.53 41.84
N HIS A 199 45.89 29.75 41.60
CA HIS A 199 46.77 30.93 41.64
C HIS A 199 46.65 31.57 43.02
N THR A 200 47.47 31.10 43.97
CA THR A 200 47.82 31.86 45.16
C THR A 200 48.93 32.82 44.79
N TRP A 201 48.63 34.07 44.79
CA TRP A 201 49.65 35.12 44.75
C TRP A 201 50.27 35.29 46.15
N PRO A 202 51.61 35.33 46.31
CA PRO A 202 52.25 35.65 47.58
C PRO A 202 52.09 37.15 47.81
N THR A 203 51.45 37.48 48.92
CA THR A 203 51.48 38.85 49.45
C THR A 203 52.78 39.01 50.21
N ASP A 204 53.76 39.61 49.60
CA ASP A 204 54.93 40.14 50.31
C ASP A 204 54.54 41.37 51.10
N GLY A 205 54.47 41.22 52.37
CA GLY A 205 54.46 42.29 53.36
C GLY A 205 55.84 42.53 53.90
N SER A 206 56.48 43.58 53.56
CA SER A 206 57.58 44.11 54.28
C SER A 206 57.33 45.58 54.65
N GLY A 207 56.98 45.78 55.88
CA GLY A 207 57.10 47.10 56.49
C GLY A 207 58.51 47.25 56.99
N GLY A 208 58.96 48.46 57.02
CA GLY A 208 60.15 48.95 57.61
C GLY A 208 60.29 50.42 57.43
#